data_1412752ae0ce4998306deb6b4d85ef1c
#
_entry.id   1412752ae0ce4998306deb6b4d85ef1c
#
_cell.length_a   1.000
_cell.length_b   1.000
_cell.length_c   1.000
_cell.angle_alpha   90.00
_cell.angle_beta   90.00
_cell.angle_gamma   90.00
#
_symmetry.space_group_name_H-M   'P 1'
#
loop_
_entity.id
_entity.type
_entity.pdbx_description
1 polymer ?
#
loop_
_entity_poly.entity_id
_entity_poly.type
_entity_poly.pdbx_seq_one_letter_code
_entity_poly.pdbx_strand_id
1 'polypeptide(L)'
;MAGNTFGHIFTVTSFGESHGPAIGCVVDGCPPGLALSAQDIQQDLDRRKPGTSRHVTQRQEADTVEILSGVFEGRTTGTPVALLIRNEDARSKDYGSLIDTFRPGHADYTYWQKYGIRDHRGGGRASARETAVRVAAAAIARKWLRETYGVLIHGYLSQLGPHQVPFKTWEAVTGNPFFAPDADVVATLEAFMDELRKSGDSVGARITTVAERGRWSSAPCSPRSSRPATPRMTRKPPAVSIAAVDSSAPTKRNRLTLD
;
A
#
# COMPACT_ATOMS: atom_id res chain seq x y z
N MET A 1 18.90 -13.86 1.26
CA MET A 1 18.20 -13.10 0.19
C MET A 1 17.88 -11.72 0.72
N ALA A 2 17.99 -10.68 -0.10
CA ALA A 2 17.85 -9.28 0.34
C ALA A 2 16.42 -8.87 0.76
N GLY A 3 15.38 -9.59 0.34
CA GLY A 3 13.99 -9.36 0.74
C GLY A 3 13.32 -8.10 0.16
N ASN A 4 13.93 -7.48 -0.88
CA ASN A 4 13.36 -6.31 -1.56
C ASN A 4 12.53 -6.68 -2.79
N THR A 5 12.49 -7.96 -3.12
CA THR A 5 11.69 -8.53 -4.22
C THR A 5 10.71 -9.54 -3.67
N PHE A 6 9.46 -9.48 -4.11
CA PHE A 6 8.43 -10.45 -3.78
C PHE A 6 7.60 -10.79 -5.02
N GLY A 7 6.89 -11.92 -4.97
CA GLY A 7 6.14 -12.48 -6.08
C GLY A 7 6.92 -13.57 -6.83
N HIS A 8 6.24 -14.26 -7.74
CA HIS A 8 6.80 -15.31 -8.58
C HIS A 8 6.56 -15.07 -10.07
N ILE A 9 5.30 -14.88 -10.49
CA ILE A 9 4.92 -14.61 -11.88
C ILE A 9 4.84 -13.11 -12.11
N PHE A 10 4.22 -12.39 -11.18
CA PHE A 10 4.20 -10.93 -11.10
C PHE A 10 5.11 -10.57 -9.93
N THR A 11 6.26 -10.02 -10.23
CA THR A 11 7.26 -9.68 -9.22
C THR A 11 7.41 -8.19 -9.06
N VAL A 12 7.70 -7.77 -7.84
CA VAL A 12 7.93 -6.37 -7.51
C VAL A 12 9.24 -6.26 -6.75
N THR A 13 10.18 -5.49 -7.28
CA THR A 13 11.41 -5.12 -6.60
C THR A 13 11.35 -3.64 -6.26
N SER A 14 11.36 -3.31 -4.97
CA SER A 14 11.33 -1.92 -4.50
C SER A 14 12.72 -1.40 -4.15
N PHE A 15 12.95 -0.09 -4.31
CA PHE A 15 14.21 0.59 -4.04
C PHE A 15 13.98 2.03 -3.54
N GLY A 16 15.06 2.66 -3.08
CA GLY A 16 15.07 4.04 -2.58
C GLY A 16 14.77 4.14 -1.09
N GLU A 17 15.12 5.26 -0.47
CA GLU A 17 14.95 5.57 0.94
C GLU A 17 13.99 6.75 1.13
N SER A 18 13.32 6.80 2.29
CA SER A 18 12.30 7.81 2.58
C SER A 18 12.82 9.26 2.56
N HIS A 19 14.13 9.46 2.80
CA HIS A 19 14.82 10.75 2.78
C HIS A 19 15.94 10.78 1.73
N GLY A 20 15.98 9.81 0.83
CA GLY A 20 16.75 9.86 -0.40
C GLY A 20 16.04 10.70 -1.49
N PRO A 21 16.60 10.79 -2.69
CA PRO A 21 16.05 11.62 -3.77
C PRO A 21 14.70 11.10 -4.29
N ALA A 22 14.48 9.79 -4.24
CA ALA A 22 13.27 9.14 -4.73
C ALA A 22 13.10 7.75 -4.11
N ILE A 23 11.90 7.23 -4.23
CA ILE A 23 11.58 5.80 -4.06
C ILE A 23 10.99 5.27 -5.36
N GLY A 24 11.13 3.98 -5.60
CA GLY A 24 10.60 3.39 -6.82
C GLY A 24 10.45 1.89 -6.72
N CYS A 25 9.90 1.31 -7.77
CA CYS A 25 9.87 -0.14 -7.94
C CYS A 25 9.97 -0.53 -9.41
N VAL A 26 10.41 -1.76 -9.62
CA VAL A 26 10.34 -2.44 -10.90
C VAL A 26 9.31 -3.56 -10.77
N VAL A 27 8.32 -3.54 -11.64
CA VAL A 27 7.30 -4.59 -11.79
C VAL A 27 7.66 -5.42 -13.00
N ASP A 28 7.88 -6.71 -12.80
CA ASP A 28 8.14 -7.68 -13.88
C ASP A 28 7.02 -8.72 -13.94
N GLY A 29 6.80 -9.30 -15.13
CA GLY A 29 5.73 -10.25 -15.37
C GLY A 29 4.36 -9.62 -15.60
N CYS A 30 4.29 -8.30 -15.82
CA CYS A 30 3.06 -7.66 -16.27
C CYS A 30 2.74 -8.09 -17.71
N PRO A 31 1.56 -8.66 -18.01
CA PRO A 31 1.21 -9.06 -19.37
C PRO A 31 1.22 -7.87 -20.35
N PRO A 32 1.60 -8.09 -21.62
CA PRO A 32 1.56 -7.05 -22.63
C PRO A 32 0.13 -6.65 -23.02
N GLY A 33 -0.03 -5.41 -23.50
CA GLY A 33 -1.28 -4.91 -24.06
C GLY A 33 -2.28 -4.34 -23.07
N LEU A 34 -1.97 -4.35 -21.75
CA LEU A 34 -2.78 -3.63 -20.76
C LEU A 34 -2.68 -2.11 -21.02
N ALA A 35 -3.82 -1.43 -21.19
CA ALA A 35 -3.83 0.02 -21.22
C ALA A 35 -3.35 0.56 -19.86
N LEU A 36 -2.26 1.33 -19.85
CA LEU A 36 -1.65 1.81 -18.60
C LEU A 36 -1.10 3.22 -18.78
N SER A 37 -1.55 4.12 -17.91
CA SER A 37 -1.06 5.48 -17.78
C SER A 37 -0.64 5.77 -16.33
N ALA A 38 0.12 6.84 -16.12
CA ALA A 38 0.44 7.30 -14.76
C ALA A 38 -0.84 7.59 -13.95
N GLN A 39 -1.89 8.11 -14.59
CA GLN A 39 -3.16 8.43 -13.93
C GLN A 39 -3.88 7.19 -13.38
N ASP A 40 -3.74 6.03 -14.03
CA ASP A 40 -4.31 4.77 -13.53
C ASP A 40 -3.71 4.35 -12.18
N ILE A 41 -2.44 4.71 -11.96
CA ILE A 41 -1.70 4.42 -10.72
C ILE A 41 -1.92 5.54 -9.70
N GLN A 42 -1.94 6.80 -10.16
CA GLN A 42 -2.03 7.98 -9.31
C GLN A 42 -3.29 7.99 -8.45
N GLN A 43 -4.43 7.52 -8.97
CA GLN A 43 -5.67 7.41 -8.21
C GLN A 43 -5.54 6.63 -6.91
N ASP A 44 -4.75 5.56 -6.90
CA ASP A 44 -4.50 4.77 -5.71
C ASP A 44 -3.48 5.43 -4.78
N LEU A 45 -2.48 6.09 -5.33
CA LEU A 45 -1.51 6.88 -4.58
C LEU A 45 -2.18 8.07 -3.89
N ASP A 46 -3.11 8.75 -4.55
CA ASP A 46 -3.87 9.87 -3.98
C ASP A 46 -4.71 9.45 -2.77
N ARG A 47 -5.25 8.25 -2.78
CA ARG A 47 -5.97 7.68 -1.62
C ARG A 47 -5.03 7.33 -0.47
N ARG A 48 -3.78 6.96 -0.77
CA ARG A 48 -2.76 6.55 0.21
C ARG A 48 -1.98 7.73 0.77
N LYS A 49 -1.75 8.80 0.01
CA LYS A 49 -0.82 9.88 0.36
C LYS A 49 -1.08 10.46 1.76
N PRO A 50 -0.04 10.95 2.46
CA PRO A 50 -0.20 11.63 3.73
C PRO A 50 -0.95 12.95 3.59
N GLY A 51 -1.50 13.49 4.68
CA GLY A 51 -2.22 14.76 4.67
C GLY A 51 -3.68 14.68 4.23
N THR A 52 -4.23 13.49 3.98
CA THR A 52 -5.64 13.30 3.59
C THR A 52 -6.62 13.47 4.76
N SER A 53 -6.15 13.39 6.00
CA SER A 53 -6.96 13.63 7.21
C SER A 53 -6.12 14.15 8.37
N ARG A 54 -6.77 14.67 9.42
CA ARG A 54 -6.12 15.13 10.67
C ARG A 54 -5.46 13.99 11.48
N HIS A 55 -5.77 12.74 11.16
CA HIS A 55 -5.28 11.55 11.85
C HIS A 55 -4.02 10.94 11.22
N VAL A 56 -3.56 11.47 10.09
CA VAL A 56 -2.34 11.02 9.41
C VAL A 56 -1.19 12.01 9.60
N THR A 57 0.02 11.62 9.21
CA THR A 57 1.20 12.49 9.29
C THR A 57 1.00 13.80 8.52
N GLN A 58 1.58 14.89 9.05
CA GLN A 58 1.54 16.24 8.45
C GLN A 58 2.48 16.39 7.25
N ARG A 59 3.31 15.39 6.93
CA ARG A 59 4.19 15.40 5.77
C ARG A 59 3.37 15.59 4.50
N GLN A 60 3.76 16.52 3.66
CA GLN A 60 3.12 16.79 2.38
C GLN A 60 3.95 16.20 1.25
N GLU A 61 3.41 15.18 0.59
CA GLU A 61 4.02 14.54 -0.57
C GLU A 61 2.94 14.40 -1.64
N ALA A 62 3.22 14.88 -2.83
CA ALA A 62 2.32 14.72 -3.97
C ALA A 62 2.22 13.24 -4.38
N ASP A 63 3.27 12.46 -4.10
CA ASP A 63 3.42 11.06 -4.53
C ASP A 63 3.19 10.88 -6.04
N THR A 64 3.61 11.88 -6.82
CA THR A 64 3.47 11.85 -8.27
C THR A 64 4.30 10.72 -8.86
N VAL A 65 3.65 9.79 -9.55
CA VAL A 65 4.32 8.64 -10.15
C VAL A 65 4.77 8.94 -11.58
N GLU A 66 6.02 8.57 -11.89
CA GLU A 66 6.59 8.55 -13.23
C GLU A 66 6.70 7.09 -13.70
N ILE A 67 6.26 6.80 -14.92
CA ILE A 67 6.51 5.51 -15.59
C ILE A 67 7.74 5.68 -16.48
N LEU A 68 8.83 4.97 -16.15
CA LEU A 68 10.11 5.13 -16.84
C LEU A 68 10.34 4.08 -17.94
N SER A 69 9.66 2.94 -17.89
CA SER A 69 9.77 1.85 -18.86
C SER A 69 8.56 0.94 -18.87
N GLY A 70 8.53 0.01 -19.83
CA GLY A 70 7.51 -1.06 -19.90
C GLY A 70 6.17 -0.64 -20.47
N VAL A 71 6.04 0.61 -20.94
CA VAL A 71 4.84 1.14 -21.59
C VAL A 71 5.23 1.82 -22.91
N PHE A 72 4.51 1.51 -23.97
CA PHE A 72 4.63 2.14 -25.29
C PHE A 72 3.24 2.43 -25.83
N GLU A 73 3.01 3.64 -26.32
CA GLU A 73 1.69 4.13 -26.82
C GLU A 73 0.54 3.84 -25.86
N GLY A 74 0.79 4.04 -24.54
CA GLY A 74 -0.21 3.84 -23.50
C GLY A 74 -0.55 2.38 -23.20
N ARG A 75 0.26 1.41 -23.63
CA ARG A 75 0.07 -0.02 -23.39
C ARG A 75 1.34 -0.66 -22.84
N THR A 76 1.17 -1.63 -21.92
CA THR A 76 2.29 -2.43 -21.43
C THR A 76 2.89 -3.25 -22.55
N THR A 77 4.22 -3.34 -22.57
CA THR A 77 5.00 -4.07 -23.58
C THR A 77 5.26 -5.53 -23.20
N GLY A 78 5.05 -5.90 -21.93
CA GLY A 78 5.47 -7.19 -21.37
C GLY A 78 6.91 -7.18 -20.83
N THR A 79 7.64 -6.09 -21.00
CA THR A 79 8.94 -5.86 -20.36
C THR A 79 8.77 -5.21 -18.99
N PRO A 80 9.82 -5.16 -18.14
CA PRO A 80 9.70 -4.58 -16.81
C PRO A 80 9.19 -3.14 -16.81
N VAL A 81 8.18 -2.86 -15.98
CA VAL A 81 7.62 -1.53 -15.76
C VAL A 81 8.35 -0.90 -14.58
N ALA A 82 9.12 0.14 -14.83
CA ALA A 82 9.80 0.89 -13.79
C ALA A 82 8.97 2.11 -13.39
N LEU A 83 8.73 2.25 -12.08
CA LEU A 83 7.97 3.34 -11.46
C LEU A 83 8.89 4.13 -10.53
N LEU A 84 8.80 5.45 -10.59
CA LEU A 84 9.55 6.37 -9.73
C LEU A 84 8.61 7.38 -9.07
N ILE A 85 8.84 7.67 -7.79
CA ILE A 85 8.17 8.71 -7.02
C ILE A 85 9.24 9.55 -6.35
N ARG A 86 9.31 10.84 -6.66
CA ARG A 86 10.28 11.77 -6.07
C ARG A 86 9.91 12.11 -4.63
N ASN A 87 10.93 12.30 -3.79
CA ASN A 87 10.73 12.80 -2.44
C ASN A 87 10.85 14.34 -2.45
N GLU A 88 9.79 15.03 -2.06
CA GLU A 88 9.72 16.50 -2.08
C GLU A 88 9.92 17.10 -0.68
N ASP A 89 9.32 16.50 0.36
CA ASP A 89 9.38 16.98 1.75
C ASP A 89 10.29 16.10 2.62
N ALA A 90 11.58 16.01 2.27
CA ALA A 90 12.58 15.26 3.01
C ALA A 90 13.37 16.18 3.95
N ARG A 91 13.00 16.22 5.25
CA ARG A 91 13.66 17.04 6.28
C ARG A 91 14.74 16.25 7.00
N SER A 92 15.87 16.01 6.33
CA SER A 92 16.97 15.19 6.86
C SER A 92 17.61 15.77 8.14
N LYS A 93 17.53 17.08 8.36
CA LYS A 93 18.12 17.76 9.53
C LYS A 93 17.49 17.36 10.86
N ASP A 94 16.25 16.89 10.85
CA ASP A 94 15.49 16.53 12.06
C ASP A 94 15.98 15.22 12.70
N TYR A 95 16.89 14.49 12.05
CA TYR A 95 17.33 13.14 12.45
C TYR A 95 18.77 13.08 12.99
N GLY A 96 19.45 14.22 13.17
CA GLY A 96 20.83 14.26 13.64
C GLY A 96 21.05 13.59 15.00
N SER A 97 20.11 13.70 15.95
CA SER A 97 20.16 13.05 17.26
C SER A 97 19.94 11.52 17.21
N LEU A 98 19.62 10.98 16.05
CA LEU A 98 19.34 9.54 15.86
C LEU A 98 20.51 8.77 15.24
N ILE A 99 21.65 9.43 15.02
CA ILE A 99 22.83 8.79 14.42
C ILE A 99 23.29 7.63 15.28
N ASP A 100 23.42 7.85 16.60
CA ASP A 100 23.96 6.88 17.56
C ASP A 100 22.90 6.16 18.39
N THR A 101 21.60 6.39 18.09
CA THR A 101 20.51 5.78 18.86
C THR A 101 19.56 5.00 17.96
N PHE A 102 19.08 3.87 18.47
CA PHE A 102 18.05 3.07 17.77
C PHE A 102 16.66 3.43 18.29
N ARG A 103 15.74 3.70 17.39
CA ARG A 103 14.36 4.04 17.74
C ARG A 103 13.55 2.78 18.05
N PRO A 104 12.84 2.72 19.19
CA PRO A 104 11.85 1.68 19.44
C PRO A 104 10.78 1.65 18.35
N GLY A 105 10.32 0.45 17.98
CA GLY A 105 9.28 0.29 16.95
C GLY A 105 9.72 0.56 15.49
N HIS A 106 11.03 0.81 15.28
CA HIS A 106 11.63 0.96 13.94
C HIS A 106 12.66 -0.14 13.69
N ALA A 107 12.96 -0.43 12.43
CA ALA A 107 13.93 -1.45 12.05
C ALA A 107 15.39 -0.95 12.10
N ASP A 108 15.70 0.04 12.91
CA ASP A 108 17.04 0.64 13.02
C ASP A 108 18.10 -0.39 13.42
N TYR A 109 17.85 -1.08 14.55
CA TYR A 109 18.76 -2.11 15.08
C TYR A 109 18.90 -3.30 14.14
N THR A 110 17.80 -3.78 13.58
CA THR A 110 17.79 -4.94 12.68
C THR A 110 18.51 -4.67 11.37
N TYR A 111 18.43 -3.46 10.83
CA TYR A 111 19.22 -3.05 9.66
C TYR A 111 20.71 -2.96 9.98
N TRP A 112 21.05 -2.37 11.15
CA TRP A 112 22.42 -2.32 11.61
C TRP A 112 23.03 -3.73 11.76
N GLN A 113 22.31 -4.63 12.42
CA GLN A 113 22.76 -6.01 12.61
C GLN A 113 22.91 -6.78 11.29
N LYS A 114 22.02 -6.52 10.33
CA LYS A 114 22.04 -7.25 9.05
C LYS A 114 23.05 -6.72 8.06
N TYR A 115 23.25 -5.41 8.01
CA TYR A 115 24.02 -4.76 6.95
C TYR A 115 25.27 -4.03 7.47
N GLY A 116 25.45 -3.86 8.76
CA GLY A 116 26.55 -3.09 9.37
C GLY A 116 26.45 -1.59 9.17
N ILE A 117 25.43 -1.12 8.48
CA ILE A 117 25.16 0.29 8.20
C ILE A 117 23.66 0.52 8.08
N ARG A 118 23.20 1.70 8.46
CA ARG A 118 21.82 2.16 8.27
C ARG A 118 21.75 3.61 7.85
N ASP A 119 20.76 3.98 7.10
CA ASP A 119 20.36 5.38 6.94
C ASP A 119 19.47 5.77 8.12
N HIS A 120 19.98 6.64 9.00
CA HIS A 120 19.26 7.11 10.17
C HIS A 120 18.15 8.14 9.84
N ARG A 121 18.18 8.69 8.62
CA ARG A 121 17.22 9.71 8.19
C ARG A 121 15.86 9.09 7.92
N GLY A 122 14.85 9.46 8.70
CA GLY A 122 13.46 9.05 8.49
C GLY A 122 13.17 7.55 8.46
N GLY A 123 14.12 6.71 8.89
CA GLY A 123 13.99 5.25 8.87
C GLY A 123 14.37 4.59 7.54
N GLY A 124 14.89 5.33 6.58
CA GLY A 124 15.42 4.79 5.32
C GLY A 124 14.40 3.89 4.61
N ARG A 125 14.82 2.64 4.32
CA ARG A 125 13.96 1.60 3.72
C ARG A 125 12.85 1.09 4.64
N ALA A 126 13.00 1.20 5.95
CA ALA A 126 12.01 0.73 6.94
C ALA A 126 10.89 1.76 7.20
N SER A 127 10.87 2.87 6.49
CA SER A 127 9.84 3.89 6.60
C SER A 127 8.50 3.44 6.01
N ALA A 128 7.39 3.92 6.59
CA ALA A 128 6.05 3.73 6.04
C ALA A 128 5.89 4.28 4.60
N ARG A 129 6.80 5.15 4.15
CA ARG A 129 6.83 5.66 2.78
C ARG A 129 7.06 4.55 1.73
N GLU A 130 7.69 3.44 2.11
CA GLU A 130 7.82 2.23 1.28
C GLU A 130 6.46 1.71 0.77
N THR A 131 5.38 1.94 1.51
CA THR A 131 4.04 1.54 1.08
C THR A 131 3.57 2.26 -0.19
N ALA A 132 4.11 3.43 -0.53
CA ALA A 132 3.75 4.14 -1.76
C ALA A 132 4.10 3.32 -3.02
N VAL A 133 5.31 2.78 -3.09
CA VAL A 133 5.73 1.97 -4.24
C VAL A 133 4.99 0.64 -4.32
N ARG A 134 4.59 0.07 -3.18
CA ARG A 134 3.75 -1.13 -3.14
C ARG A 134 2.34 -0.86 -3.66
N VAL A 135 1.75 0.29 -3.31
CA VAL A 135 0.46 0.73 -3.83
C VAL A 135 0.55 0.96 -5.34
N ALA A 136 1.63 1.62 -5.80
CA ALA A 136 1.83 1.86 -7.24
C ALA A 136 1.92 0.54 -8.05
N ALA A 137 2.72 -0.43 -7.57
CA ALA A 137 2.80 -1.75 -8.21
C ALA A 137 1.47 -2.51 -8.14
N ALA A 138 0.78 -2.47 -7.00
CA ALA A 138 -0.51 -3.12 -6.81
C ALA A 138 -1.61 -2.53 -7.71
N ALA A 139 -1.56 -1.24 -8.02
CA ALA A 139 -2.50 -0.59 -8.95
C ALA A 139 -2.46 -1.24 -10.35
N ILE A 140 -1.26 -1.58 -10.85
CA ILE A 140 -1.08 -2.30 -12.12
C ILE A 140 -1.73 -3.70 -12.05
N ALA A 141 -1.41 -4.47 -11.00
CA ALA A 141 -1.96 -5.81 -10.82
C ALA A 141 -3.48 -5.79 -10.67
N ARG A 142 -4.01 -4.85 -9.88
CA ARG A 142 -5.45 -4.67 -9.66
C ARG A 142 -6.17 -4.30 -10.95
N LYS A 143 -5.61 -3.38 -11.75
CA LYS A 143 -6.17 -3.01 -13.05
C LYS A 143 -6.23 -4.20 -13.99
N TRP A 144 -5.16 -4.97 -14.08
CA TRP A 144 -5.12 -6.16 -14.93
C TRP A 144 -6.14 -7.22 -14.49
N LEU A 145 -6.23 -7.52 -13.20
CA LEU A 145 -7.20 -8.47 -12.65
C LEU A 145 -8.65 -8.03 -12.90
N ARG A 146 -8.92 -6.74 -12.76
CA ARG A 146 -10.24 -6.18 -13.03
C ARG A 146 -10.62 -6.30 -14.51
N GLU A 147 -9.72 -5.89 -15.42
CA GLU A 147 -10.00 -5.87 -16.84
C GLU A 147 -10.02 -7.26 -17.50
N THR A 148 -9.19 -8.18 -16.99
CA THR A 148 -9.07 -9.52 -17.57
C THR A 148 -10.07 -10.51 -16.98
N TYR A 149 -10.30 -10.44 -15.66
CA TYR A 149 -11.08 -11.44 -14.95
C TYR A 149 -12.31 -10.89 -14.23
N GLY A 150 -12.52 -9.59 -14.24
CA GLY A 150 -13.59 -8.93 -13.49
C GLY A 150 -13.40 -9.04 -11.97
N VAL A 151 -12.16 -9.22 -11.50
CA VAL A 151 -11.86 -9.30 -10.06
C VAL A 151 -11.78 -7.90 -9.49
N LEU A 152 -12.57 -7.64 -8.45
CA LEU A 152 -12.55 -6.42 -7.66
C LEU A 152 -11.88 -6.70 -6.32
N ILE A 153 -10.96 -5.83 -5.91
CA ILE A 153 -10.26 -5.93 -4.63
C ILE A 153 -10.56 -4.68 -3.82
N HIS A 154 -11.15 -4.87 -2.66
CA HIS A 154 -11.55 -3.83 -1.73
C HIS A 154 -10.92 -4.07 -0.36
N GLY A 155 -10.70 -2.99 0.39
CA GLY A 155 -10.24 -3.05 1.78
C GLY A 155 -11.01 -2.07 2.64
N TYR A 156 -11.25 -2.45 3.89
CA TYR A 156 -11.93 -1.60 4.86
C TYR A 156 -11.40 -1.82 6.27
N LEU A 157 -11.58 -0.82 7.13
CA LEU A 157 -11.28 -0.92 8.55
C LEU A 157 -12.33 -1.80 9.22
N SER A 158 -11.92 -2.93 9.81
CA SER A 158 -12.83 -3.84 10.53
C SER A 158 -12.69 -3.76 12.05
N GLN A 159 -11.61 -3.13 12.55
CA GLN A 159 -11.42 -2.86 13.98
C GLN A 159 -10.37 -1.78 14.19
N LEU A 160 -10.58 -0.91 15.17
CA LEU A 160 -9.60 0.07 15.66
C LEU A 160 -9.49 -0.07 17.19
N GLY A 161 -8.37 -0.58 17.68
CA GLY A 161 -8.21 -0.90 19.10
C GLY A 161 -9.33 -1.79 19.62
N PRO A 162 -10.08 -1.38 20.67
CA PRO A 162 -11.21 -2.15 21.19
C PRO A 162 -12.47 -2.07 20.32
N HIS A 163 -12.56 -1.10 19.40
CA HIS A 163 -13.78 -0.82 18.64
C HIS A 163 -13.87 -1.72 17.41
N GLN A 164 -14.82 -2.65 17.41
CA GLN A 164 -15.19 -3.45 16.23
C GLN A 164 -16.01 -2.56 15.29
N VAL A 165 -15.74 -2.69 13.98
CA VAL A 165 -16.42 -1.95 12.91
C VAL A 165 -17.14 -2.97 12.02
N PRO A 166 -18.44 -3.18 12.20
CA PRO A 166 -19.21 -4.11 11.39
C PRO A 166 -19.34 -3.60 9.95
N PHE A 167 -19.31 -4.52 9.00
CA PHE A 167 -19.51 -4.14 7.60
C PHE A 167 -20.98 -3.81 7.32
N LYS A 168 -21.23 -2.62 6.78
CA LYS A 168 -22.54 -2.20 6.28
C LYS A 168 -22.54 -2.01 4.77
N THR A 169 -21.74 -1.06 4.26
CA THR A 169 -21.73 -0.74 2.83
C THR A 169 -20.34 -0.37 2.31
N TRP A 170 -20.10 -0.59 1.02
CA TRP A 170 -18.87 -0.15 0.34
C TRP A 170 -18.84 1.38 0.11
N GLU A 171 -20.00 2.00 -0.05
CA GLU A 171 -20.12 3.45 -0.23
C GLU A 171 -19.59 4.19 0.99
N ALA A 172 -19.90 3.69 2.19
CA ALA A 172 -19.40 4.27 3.44
C ALA A 172 -17.87 4.25 3.52
N VAL A 173 -17.21 3.19 3.01
CA VAL A 173 -15.74 3.03 3.05
C VAL A 173 -15.01 4.20 2.41
N THR A 174 -15.52 4.72 1.29
CA THR A 174 -14.88 5.82 0.57
C THR A 174 -15.27 7.20 1.08
N GLY A 175 -16.31 7.28 1.93
CA GLY A 175 -16.90 8.52 2.40
C GLY A 175 -16.34 9.06 3.72
N ASN A 176 -15.37 8.35 4.36
CA ASN A 176 -14.83 8.77 5.64
C ASN A 176 -13.31 8.52 5.76
N PRO A 177 -12.62 9.24 6.67
CA PRO A 177 -11.14 9.19 6.76
C PRO A 177 -10.59 7.88 7.34
N PHE A 178 -11.42 7.03 7.93
CA PHE A 178 -11.02 5.74 8.49
C PHE A 178 -11.20 4.58 7.50
N PHE A 179 -11.81 4.81 6.35
CA PHE A 179 -12.26 3.74 5.46
C PHE A 179 -13.16 2.74 6.19
N ALA A 180 -13.96 3.23 7.13
CA ALA A 180 -14.93 2.44 7.89
C ALA A 180 -16.16 2.14 7.01
N PRO A 181 -16.65 0.88 6.99
CA PRO A 181 -17.81 0.48 6.19
C PRO A 181 -19.14 0.84 6.86
N ASP A 182 -19.07 1.51 8.01
CA ASP A 182 -20.19 2.02 8.79
C ASP A 182 -19.92 3.50 9.12
N ALA A 183 -20.76 4.41 8.61
CA ALA A 183 -20.62 5.83 8.87
C ALA A 183 -20.96 6.21 10.34
N ASP A 184 -21.80 5.44 11.00
CA ASP A 184 -22.28 5.74 12.36
C ASP A 184 -21.17 5.61 13.41
N VAL A 185 -20.14 4.79 13.14
CA VAL A 185 -19.02 4.60 14.08
C VAL A 185 -17.94 5.66 13.97
N VAL A 186 -17.95 6.47 12.92
CA VAL A 186 -16.87 7.43 12.61
C VAL A 186 -16.61 8.39 13.76
N ALA A 187 -17.66 8.97 14.33
CA ALA A 187 -17.56 9.90 15.46
C ALA A 187 -16.90 9.23 16.69
N THR A 188 -17.23 7.97 16.97
CA THR A 188 -16.63 7.19 18.06
C THR A 188 -15.14 6.95 17.80
N LEU A 189 -14.76 6.60 16.56
CA LEU A 189 -13.36 6.40 16.20
C LEU A 189 -12.56 7.70 16.27
N GLU A 190 -13.15 8.83 15.88
CA GLU A 190 -12.51 10.15 16.01
C GLU A 190 -12.23 10.52 17.45
N ALA A 191 -13.24 10.37 18.34
CA ALA A 191 -13.11 10.64 19.77
C ALA A 191 -12.01 9.76 20.39
N PHE A 192 -11.96 8.49 20.05
CA PHE A 192 -10.96 7.55 20.52
C PHE A 192 -9.54 7.93 20.04
N MET A 193 -9.38 8.32 18.78
CA MET A 193 -8.09 8.79 18.26
C MET A 193 -7.64 10.09 18.92
N ASP A 194 -8.56 11.00 19.24
CA ASP A 194 -8.24 12.23 19.96
C ASP A 194 -7.80 11.96 21.42
N GLU A 195 -8.38 10.96 22.07
CA GLU A 195 -7.95 10.50 23.40
C GLU A 195 -6.55 9.92 23.37
N LEU A 196 -6.26 9.01 22.44
CA LEU A 196 -4.93 8.43 22.23
C LEU A 196 -3.86 9.50 21.94
N ARG A 197 -4.24 10.50 21.15
CA ARG A 197 -3.33 11.62 20.84
C ARG A 197 -3.01 12.45 22.09
N LYS A 198 -3.98 12.70 22.95
CA LYS A 198 -3.80 13.43 24.23
C LYS A 198 -2.94 12.64 25.21
N SER A 199 -3.13 11.33 25.29
CA SER A 199 -2.34 10.44 26.15
C SER A 199 -0.94 10.16 25.59
N GLY A 200 -0.66 10.50 24.31
CA GLY A 200 0.60 10.17 23.63
C GLY A 200 0.77 8.68 23.37
N ASP A 201 -0.32 7.95 23.30
CA ASP A 201 -0.36 6.51 23.04
C ASP A 201 -0.63 6.20 21.57
N SER A 202 -0.56 4.92 21.21
CA SER A 202 -0.83 4.42 19.86
C SER A 202 -1.73 3.18 19.92
N VAL A 203 -2.35 2.86 18.80
CA VAL A 203 -3.31 1.75 18.70
C VAL A 203 -3.10 0.95 17.43
N GLY A 204 -3.38 -0.35 17.50
CA GLY A 204 -3.44 -1.23 16.35
C GLY A 204 -4.80 -1.19 15.66
N ALA A 205 -4.81 -1.59 14.39
CA ALA A 205 -6.02 -1.68 13.58
C ALA A 205 -6.07 -3.01 12.83
N ARG A 206 -7.28 -3.49 12.57
CA ARG A 206 -7.52 -4.63 11.68
C ARG A 206 -8.14 -4.13 10.39
N ILE A 207 -7.51 -4.52 9.28
CA ILE A 207 -8.01 -4.25 7.94
C ILE A 207 -8.49 -5.55 7.33
N THR A 208 -9.70 -5.56 6.80
CA THR A 208 -10.23 -6.69 6.03
C THR A 208 -10.11 -6.38 4.55
N THR A 209 -9.48 -7.28 3.81
CA THR A 209 -9.40 -7.20 2.35
C THR A 209 -10.28 -8.28 1.74
N VAL A 210 -11.11 -7.87 0.78
CA VAL A 210 -12.02 -8.75 0.05
C VAL A 210 -11.66 -8.73 -1.42
N ALA A 211 -11.48 -9.92 -2.00
CA ALA A 211 -11.36 -10.10 -3.43
C ALA A 211 -12.60 -10.85 -3.93
N GLU A 212 -13.37 -10.20 -4.77
CA GLU A 212 -14.60 -10.78 -5.32
C GLU A 212 -14.60 -10.70 -6.85
N ARG A 213 -15.20 -11.67 -7.47
CA ARG A 213 -15.45 -11.63 -8.90
C ARG A 213 -16.76 -10.91 -9.13
N GLY A 214 -16.70 -9.71 -9.71
CA GLY A 214 -17.90 -8.99 -10.13
C GLY A 214 -18.79 -9.87 -11.01
N ARG A 215 -20.11 -9.74 -10.90
CA ARG A 215 -21.00 -10.35 -11.88
C ARG A 215 -20.68 -9.70 -13.22
N TRP A 216 -20.11 -10.48 -14.12
CA TRP A 216 -19.94 -10.04 -15.50
C TRP A 216 -21.34 -9.74 -16.06
N SER A 217 -21.69 -8.47 -16.24
CA SER A 217 -22.74 -8.10 -17.15
C SER A 217 -22.21 -8.51 -18.53
N SER A 218 -22.90 -9.41 -19.19
CA SER A 218 -22.58 -9.90 -20.53
C SER A 218 -22.76 -8.79 -21.56
N ALA A 219 -21.85 -7.82 -21.58
CA ALA A 219 -21.66 -7.00 -22.75
C ALA A 219 -20.85 -7.83 -23.76
N PRO A 220 -21.31 -8.00 -24.99
CA PRO A 220 -20.61 -8.83 -25.96
C PRO A 220 -19.24 -8.21 -26.26
N CYS A 221 -18.20 -8.92 -25.88
CA CYS A 221 -16.86 -8.65 -26.37
C CYS A 221 -16.87 -8.92 -27.88
N SER A 222 -16.69 -7.88 -28.70
CA SER A 222 -16.49 -8.04 -30.13
C SER A 222 -15.38 -9.05 -30.40
N PRO A 223 -15.54 -9.98 -31.36
CA PRO A 223 -14.58 -11.03 -31.59
C PRO A 223 -13.26 -10.46 -32.11
N ARG A 224 -12.24 -10.50 -31.27
CA ARG A 224 -10.85 -10.38 -31.72
C ARG A 224 -10.39 -11.73 -32.24
N SER A 225 -9.93 -11.71 -33.46
CA SER A 225 -9.34 -12.77 -34.23
C SER A 225 -8.41 -13.69 -33.41
N SER A 226 -8.67 -15.00 -33.53
CA SER A 226 -7.78 -16.15 -33.39
C SER A 226 -6.75 -16.15 -32.23
N ARG A 227 -7.18 -16.65 -31.07
CA ARG A 227 -6.34 -17.34 -30.10
C ARG A 227 -7.04 -18.61 -29.63
N PRO A 228 -6.29 -19.72 -29.37
CA PRO A 228 -6.88 -20.99 -28.99
C PRO A 228 -7.57 -20.89 -27.63
N ALA A 229 -8.71 -21.57 -27.52
CA ALA A 229 -9.57 -21.59 -26.34
C ALA A 229 -8.82 -22.21 -25.13
N THR A 230 -8.71 -21.45 -24.05
CA THR A 230 -8.37 -21.97 -22.72
C THR A 230 -9.57 -22.74 -22.14
N PRO A 231 -9.36 -23.84 -21.40
CA PRO A 231 -10.45 -24.66 -20.88
C PRO A 231 -11.36 -23.89 -19.93
N ARG A 232 -12.65 -24.06 -20.11
CA ARG A 232 -13.72 -23.45 -19.32
C ARG A 232 -13.72 -24.06 -17.91
N MET A 233 -13.23 -23.36 -16.91
CA MET A 233 -13.41 -23.73 -15.50
C MET A 233 -14.85 -23.49 -15.07
N THR A 234 -15.60 -24.57 -14.85
CA THR A 234 -17.03 -24.58 -14.44
C THR A 234 -17.22 -24.67 -12.92
N ARG A 235 -16.32 -24.16 -12.11
CA ARG A 235 -16.51 -24.10 -10.65
C ARG A 235 -16.43 -22.68 -10.14
N LYS A 236 -17.53 -22.26 -9.48
CA LYS A 236 -17.61 -21.03 -8.70
C LYS A 236 -16.59 -21.14 -7.54
N PRO A 237 -15.53 -20.35 -7.50
CA PRO A 237 -14.65 -20.38 -6.34
C PRO A 237 -15.37 -19.79 -5.13
N PRO A 238 -15.13 -20.31 -3.91
CA PRO A 238 -15.60 -19.70 -2.68
C PRO A 238 -14.93 -18.32 -2.52
N ALA A 239 -15.63 -17.38 -1.87
CA ALA A 239 -15.06 -16.11 -1.48
C ALA A 239 -13.87 -16.40 -0.53
N VAL A 240 -12.67 -16.05 -0.96
CA VAL A 240 -11.47 -16.20 -0.14
C VAL A 240 -11.33 -14.95 0.69
N SER A 241 -11.70 -15.04 1.96
CA SER A 241 -11.36 -14.03 2.97
C SER A 241 -9.90 -14.25 3.36
N ILE A 242 -9.01 -13.38 2.91
CA ILE A 242 -7.61 -13.41 3.36
C ILE A 242 -7.55 -12.64 4.68
N ALA A 243 -7.28 -13.38 5.76
CA ALA A 243 -7.21 -12.86 7.11
C ALA A 243 -6.17 -11.74 7.27
N ALA A 244 -6.54 -10.78 8.11
CA ALA A 244 -5.82 -9.61 8.52
C ALA A 244 -4.40 -9.87 9.04
N VAL A 245 -3.49 -8.95 8.72
CA VAL A 245 -2.23 -8.81 9.46
C VAL A 245 -2.58 -8.15 10.81
N ASP A 246 -2.51 -8.93 11.88
CA ASP A 246 -2.70 -8.45 13.25
C ASP A 246 -1.42 -7.74 13.71
N SER A 247 -1.48 -6.41 13.84
CA SER A 247 -0.40 -5.60 14.40
C SER A 247 -0.71 -5.16 15.84
N SER A 248 -1.34 -6.02 16.63
CA SER A 248 -1.66 -5.75 18.03
C SER A 248 -0.50 -6.10 18.96
N ALA A 249 0.51 -5.24 19.03
CA ALA A 249 1.44 -5.23 20.16
C ALA A 249 1.39 -3.85 20.85
N PRO A 250 1.10 -3.74 22.15
CA PRO A 250 1.14 -2.49 22.88
C PRO A 250 2.59 -2.02 23.02
N THR A 251 2.95 -0.92 22.38
CA THR A 251 4.29 -0.32 22.50
C THR A 251 4.32 0.58 23.72
N LYS A 252 4.64 0.03 24.88
CA LYS A 252 5.09 0.85 26.02
C LYS A 252 6.43 1.50 25.66
N ARG A 253 6.50 2.83 25.73
CA ARG A 253 7.74 3.58 25.59
C ARG A 253 8.68 3.25 26.77
N ASN A 254 9.57 2.29 26.62
CA ASN A 254 10.74 2.13 27.47
C ASN A 254 11.96 2.65 26.69
N ARG A 255 12.54 3.75 27.16
CA ARG A 255 13.90 4.14 26.78
C ARG A 255 14.86 3.10 27.34
N LEU A 256 15.45 2.30 26.48
CA LEU A 256 16.64 1.53 26.82
C LEU A 256 17.86 2.42 26.53
N THR A 257 18.46 2.95 27.57
CA THR A 257 19.85 3.40 27.55
C THR A 257 20.71 2.16 27.76
N LEU A 258 21.58 1.89 26.83
CA LEU A 258 22.65 0.91 27.01
C LEU A 258 23.85 1.68 27.58
N ASP A 259 24.25 1.33 28.81
CA ASP A 259 25.55 1.65 29.38
C ASP A 259 26.65 0.78 28.76
#